data_738156e7a57df62d911dc165bc4d1dfd
#
_entry.id   738156e7a57df62d911dc165bc4d1dfd
#
_cell.length_a   1.000
_cell.length_b   1.000
_cell.length_c   1.000
_cell.angle_alpha   90.00
_cell.angle_beta   90.00
_cell.angle_gamma   90.00
#
_symmetry.space_group_name_H-M   'P 1'
#
loop_
_entity.id
_entity.type
_entity.pdbx_description
1 polymer ?
#
loop_
_entity_poly.entity_id
_entity_poly.type
_entity_poly.pdbx_seq_one_letter_code
_entity_poly.pdbx_strand_id
1 'polypeptide(L)'
;MISKTQISYSSLCELCFKFLPNPLNKWRRDFIKDVLWLFLSINAPINFLQLGRYGQYGEQRYRQQFEGDFDFFNFNATLVQQHCGARRAIAFDPSYIPKSGRNTEGVGWFWSGCANQSKWGLEIGGIAVLDLDNHTALHLEAVQTIPLKEETLLDFYARILIERAPELIKISNVAVADAYFSKEPFVSKLMLCGLDVISRLRDDVRLRYILQIKKTGKKGRTKTNGDKINFTCLDKRHFSIESVSDDMRIQTAVVYAVALKRIVRVVFVEFIKNGKTTNSKVYFSTNIEMEAKEILEIYQTRFQIEFLYRDAKQHTSLTTCQARNKEKLDFHFNMSLTAVNVAKIVHWYSIPIEKRKSFSLSDIKTINHNTLLLERFITMFAIKPYILKNNQNVKELLLYGTIAA
;
A
#
# COMPACT_ATOMS: atom_id res chain seq x y z
N MET A 1 -25.57 18.83 -13.92
CA MET A 1 -25.91 17.40 -14.02
C MET A 1 -24.88 16.64 -13.19
N ILE A 2 -25.29 15.75 -12.29
CA ILE A 2 -24.34 14.88 -11.58
C ILE A 2 -24.18 13.61 -12.41
N SER A 3 -22.97 13.28 -12.83
CA SER A 3 -22.68 12.04 -13.56
C SER A 3 -23.00 10.80 -12.71
N LYS A 4 -23.28 9.65 -13.36
CA LYS A 4 -23.44 8.38 -12.64
C LYS A 4 -22.20 8.04 -11.80
N THR A 5 -21.01 8.33 -12.34
CA THR A 5 -19.72 8.11 -11.67
C THR A 5 -19.60 8.98 -10.41
N GLN A 6 -19.92 10.26 -10.51
CA GLN A 6 -19.87 11.17 -9.34
C GLN A 6 -20.87 10.77 -8.25
N ILE A 7 -22.07 10.30 -8.63
CA ILE A 7 -23.05 9.73 -7.69
C ILE A 7 -22.45 8.49 -7.01
N SER A 8 -21.79 7.61 -7.76
CA SER A 8 -21.14 6.41 -7.21
C SER A 8 -20.05 6.76 -6.20
N TYR A 9 -19.19 7.74 -6.50
CA TYR A 9 -18.17 8.25 -5.56
C TYR A 9 -18.82 8.84 -4.30
N SER A 10 -19.86 9.66 -4.47
CA SER A 10 -20.57 10.26 -3.35
C SER A 10 -21.23 9.22 -2.46
N SER A 11 -21.88 8.22 -3.05
CA SER A 11 -22.54 7.12 -2.31
C SER A 11 -21.53 6.27 -1.55
N LEU A 12 -20.37 5.99 -2.16
CA LEU A 12 -19.28 5.26 -1.51
C LEU A 12 -18.71 6.04 -0.31
N CYS A 13 -18.49 7.34 -0.48
CA CYS A 13 -18.05 8.21 0.62
C CYS A 13 -19.08 8.24 1.76
N GLU A 14 -20.37 8.38 1.46
CA GLU A 14 -21.42 8.38 2.48
C GLU A 14 -21.49 7.05 3.26
N LEU A 15 -21.23 5.93 2.59
CA LEU A 15 -21.10 4.64 3.26
C LEU A 15 -19.92 4.67 4.26
N CYS A 16 -18.75 5.11 3.83
CA CYS A 16 -17.57 5.17 4.70
C CYS A 16 -17.76 6.14 5.87
N PHE A 17 -18.40 7.30 5.66
CA PHE A 17 -18.66 8.28 6.73
C PHE A 17 -19.54 7.73 7.86
N LYS A 18 -20.41 6.75 7.60
CA LYS A 18 -21.25 6.11 8.62
C LYS A 18 -20.45 5.29 9.62
N PHE A 19 -19.27 4.79 9.22
CA PHE A 19 -18.43 3.92 10.04
C PHE A 19 -17.24 4.66 10.68
N LEU A 20 -17.16 6.00 10.49
CA LEU A 20 -16.14 6.78 11.19
C LEU A 20 -16.47 6.84 12.68
N PRO A 21 -15.46 6.64 13.58
CA PRO A 21 -15.65 6.73 15.02
C PRO A 21 -16.20 8.10 15.45
N ASN A 22 -15.75 9.18 14.80
CA ASN A 22 -16.20 10.54 15.02
C ASN A 22 -17.04 11.02 13.83
N PRO A 23 -18.37 11.24 14.01
CA PRO A 23 -19.24 11.67 12.91
C PRO A 23 -18.84 13.04 12.38
N LEU A 24 -18.77 13.17 11.07
CA LEU A 24 -18.52 14.43 10.40
C LEU A 24 -19.82 15.21 10.21
N ASN A 25 -19.78 16.53 10.37
CA ASN A 25 -20.87 17.39 9.99
C ASN A 25 -21.07 17.39 8.45
N LYS A 26 -22.26 17.77 7.99
CA LYS A 26 -22.61 17.79 6.58
C LYS A 26 -21.61 18.54 5.72
N TRP A 27 -21.19 19.73 6.18
CA TRP A 27 -20.28 20.56 5.44
C TRP A 27 -18.93 19.89 5.21
N ARG A 28 -18.35 19.23 6.25
CA ARG A 28 -17.07 18.51 6.13
C ARG A 28 -17.18 17.31 5.20
N ARG A 29 -18.30 16.57 5.27
CA ARG A 29 -18.56 15.46 4.32
C ARG A 29 -18.61 15.96 2.89
N ASP A 30 -19.33 17.05 2.62
CA ASP A 30 -19.43 17.62 1.26
C ASP A 30 -18.07 18.13 0.78
N PHE A 31 -17.25 18.74 1.66
CA PHE A 31 -15.89 19.13 1.35
C PHE A 31 -15.00 17.92 0.96
N ILE A 32 -15.02 16.83 1.74
CA ILE A 32 -14.23 15.62 1.44
C ILE A 32 -14.63 15.03 0.09
N LYS A 33 -15.93 14.95 -0.21
CA LYS A 33 -16.43 14.47 -1.51
C LYS A 33 -15.96 15.36 -2.66
N ASP A 34 -16.02 16.67 -2.50
CA ASP A 34 -15.54 17.63 -3.50
C ASP A 34 -14.03 17.46 -3.76
N VAL A 35 -13.21 17.42 -2.70
CA VAL A 35 -11.77 17.21 -2.84
C VAL A 35 -11.45 15.88 -3.52
N LEU A 36 -12.10 14.79 -3.13
CA LEU A 36 -11.91 13.47 -3.74
C LEU A 36 -12.24 13.51 -5.24
N TRP A 37 -13.38 14.13 -5.62
CA TRP A 37 -13.76 14.29 -7.02
C TRP A 37 -12.71 15.09 -7.81
N LEU A 38 -12.19 16.17 -7.22
CA LEU A 38 -11.16 17.00 -7.86
C LEU A 38 -9.84 16.24 -8.04
N PHE A 39 -9.44 15.42 -7.05
CA PHE A 39 -8.24 14.57 -7.18
C PHE A 39 -8.38 13.55 -8.33
N LEU A 40 -9.59 13.12 -8.63
CA LEU A 40 -9.89 12.18 -9.71
C LEU A 40 -10.25 12.84 -11.05
N SER A 41 -10.43 14.18 -11.09
CA SER A 41 -10.92 14.87 -12.30
C SER A 41 -9.93 15.90 -12.85
N ILE A 42 -9.06 16.50 -12.04
CA ILE A 42 -8.11 17.51 -12.53
C ILE A 42 -6.93 16.85 -13.24
N ASN A 43 -6.80 17.09 -14.54
CA ASN A 43 -5.73 16.58 -15.41
C ASN A 43 -4.47 17.47 -15.40
N ALA A 44 -4.08 17.94 -14.19
CA ALA A 44 -2.92 18.79 -13.95
C ALA A 44 -2.36 18.50 -12.56
N PRO A 45 -1.15 18.98 -12.20
CA PRO A 45 -0.65 18.89 -10.83
C PRO A 45 -1.60 19.55 -9.85
N ILE A 46 -2.11 18.78 -8.87
CA ILE A 46 -3.09 19.25 -7.91
C ILE A 46 -2.39 20.06 -6.82
N ASN A 47 -2.76 21.33 -6.71
CA ASN A 47 -2.38 22.25 -5.66
C ASN A 47 -3.59 23.12 -5.28
N PHE A 48 -3.47 23.94 -4.25
CA PHE A 48 -4.60 24.73 -3.74
C PHE A 48 -5.17 25.69 -4.79
N LEU A 49 -4.32 26.26 -5.65
CA LEU A 49 -4.77 27.11 -6.76
C LEU A 49 -5.65 26.35 -7.74
N GLN A 50 -5.24 25.14 -8.11
CA GLN A 50 -6.04 24.29 -9.02
C GLN A 50 -7.34 23.84 -8.35
N LEU A 51 -7.29 23.45 -7.07
CA LEU A 51 -8.52 23.14 -6.33
C LEU A 51 -9.49 24.32 -6.35
N GLY A 52 -9.00 25.55 -6.14
CA GLY A 52 -9.84 26.75 -6.19
C GLY A 52 -10.38 27.12 -7.58
N ARG A 53 -9.68 26.73 -8.66
CA ARG A 53 -10.12 26.98 -10.04
C ARG A 53 -11.21 26.02 -10.53
N TYR A 54 -11.12 24.75 -10.11
CA TYR A 54 -12.01 23.69 -10.59
C TYR A 54 -13.12 23.35 -9.60
N GLY A 55 -12.90 23.55 -8.31
CA GLY A 55 -13.82 23.17 -7.24
C GLY A 55 -14.85 24.22 -6.89
N GLN A 56 -15.62 23.90 -5.85
CA GLN A 56 -16.72 24.74 -5.37
C GLN A 56 -16.29 25.87 -4.44
N TYR A 57 -15.06 25.80 -3.88
CA TYR A 57 -14.57 26.75 -2.89
C TYR A 57 -13.37 27.54 -3.41
N GLY A 58 -13.10 28.70 -2.83
CA GLY A 58 -11.89 29.47 -3.10
C GLY A 58 -10.64 28.79 -2.55
N GLU A 59 -9.47 29.12 -3.13
CA GLU A 59 -8.16 28.56 -2.76
C GLU A 59 -7.90 28.61 -1.25
N GLN A 60 -8.20 29.75 -0.61
CA GLN A 60 -7.97 29.93 0.82
C GLN A 60 -8.76 28.93 1.67
N ARG A 61 -9.98 28.58 1.27
CA ARG A 61 -10.80 27.59 1.95
C ARG A 61 -10.18 26.20 1.89
N TYR A 62 -9.66 25.79 0.73
CA TYR A 62 -8.93 24.52 0.62
C TYR A 62 -7.69 24.52 1.51
N ARG A 63 -6.92 25.61 1.55
CA ARG A 63 -5.75 25.74 2.43
C ARG A 63 -6.10 25.55 3.90
N GLN A 64 -7.19 26.15 4.37
CA GLN A 64 -7.64 26.04 5.74
C GLN A 64 -8.14 24.63 6.07
N GLN A 65 -8.90 24.03 5.17
CA GLN A 65 -9.55 22.76 5.43
C GLN A 65 -8.61 21.56 5.33
N PHE A 66 -7.47 21.69 4.68
CA PHE A 66 -6.41 20.68 4.70
C PHE A 66 -5.65 20.64 6.03
N GLU A 67 -5.84 21.61 6.93
CA GLU A 67 -5.33 21.56 8.32
C GLU A 67 -6.26 20.78 9.26
N GLY A 68 -7.50 20.57 8.87
CA GLY A 68 -8.46 19.84 9.69
C GLY A 68 -8.26 18.33 9.61
N ASP A 69 -8.34 17.68 10.75
CA ASP A 69 -8.23 16.23 10.86
C ASP A 69 -9.28 15.49 10.03
N PHE A 70 -8.86 14.39 9.45
CA PHE A 70 -9.74 13.42 8.82
C PHE A 70 -9.20 12.01 9.04
N ASP A 71 -10.04 11.13 9.51
CA ASP A 71 -9.70 9.74 9.80
C ASP A 71 -9.62 8.89 8.52
N PHE A 72 -8.50 9.05 7.80
CA PHE A 72 -8.23 8.31 6.58
C PHE A 72 -8.12 6.80 6.84
N PHE A 73 -7.58 6.41 7.99
CA PHE A 73 -7.43 4.99 8.31
C PHE A 73 -8.79 4.29 8.36
N ASN A 74 -9.73 4.76 9.18
CA ASN A 74 -11.04 4.13 9.30
C ASN A 74 -11.90 4.29 8.04
N PHE A 75 -11.76 5.40 7.31
CA PHE A 75 -12.39 5.56 6.01
C PHE A 75 -11.92 4.47 5.03
N ASN A 76 -10.61 4.27 4.88
CA ASN A 76 -10.03 3.28 3.98
C ASN A 76 -10.24 1.85 4.50
N ALA A 77 -10.19 1.61 5.81
CA ALA A 77 -10.52 0.31 6.40
C ALA A 77 -11.95 -0.13 6.07
N THR A 78 -12.90 0.82 6.05
CA THR A 78 -14.27 0.53 5.60
C THR A 78 -14.30 0.11 4.13
N LEU A 79 -13.56 0.80 3.25
CA LEU A 79 -13.44 0.41 1.85
C LEU A 79 -12.90 -1.02 1.69
N VAL A 80 -11.85 -1.35 2.45
CA VAL A 80 -11.24 -2.68 2.46
C VAL A 80 -12.23 -3.74 2.95
N GLN A 81 -12.92 -3.49 4.06
CA GLN A 81 -13.87 -4.46 4.63
C GLN A 81 -15.04 -4.76 3.71
N GLN A 82 -15.51 -3.77 2.96
CA GLN A 82 -16.68 -3.89 2.09
C GLN A 82 -16.37 -4.47 0.70
N HIS A 83 -15.12 -4.36 0.23
CA HIS A 83 -14.81 -4.64 -1.18
C HIS A 83 -13.69 -5.65 -1.40
N CYS A 84 -12.71 -5.77 -0.49
CA CYS A 84 -11.63 -6.74 -0.64
C CYS A 84 -12.08 -8.17 -0.38
N GLY A 85 -11.41 -9.12 -1.03
CA GLY A 85 -11.57 -10.54 -0.79
C GLY A 85 -11.31 -10.97 0.66
N ALA A 86 -11.46 -12.26 0.95
CA ALA A 86 -11.28 -12.80 2.29
C ALA A 86 -9.81 -12.92 2.70
N ARG A 87 -8.92 -13.26 1.76
CA ARG A 87 -7.49 -13.45 2.00
C ARG A 87 -6.74 -12.11 1.90
N ARG A 88 -6.23 -11.64 3.03
CA ARG A 88 -5.63 -10.31 3.17
C ARG A 88 -4.34 -10.36 3.94
N ALA A 89 -3.41 -9.45 3.60
CA ALA A 89 -2.22 -9.18 4.40
C ALA A 89 -1.98 -7.68 4.50
N ILE A 90 -1.26 -7.23 5.53
CA ILE A 90 -0.87 -5.83 5.71
C ILE A 90 0.48 -5.62 5.05
N ALA A 91 0.57 -4.71 4.09
CA ALA A 91 1.85 -4.29 3.51
C ALA A 91 2.31 -2.97 4.12
N PHE A 92 3.59 -2.87 4.39
CA PHE A 92 4.24 -1.62 4.78
C PHE A 92 5.42 -1.33 3.86
N ASP A 93 5.46 -0.09 3.35
CA ASP A 93 6.56 0.34 2.48
C ASP A 93 6.76 1.86 2.59
N PRO A 94 8.00 2.35 2.81
CA PRO A 94 8.31 3.78 2.74
C PRO A 94 8.37 4.25 1.30
N SER A 95 7.94 5.49 1.05
CA SER A 95 8.00 6.08 -0.28
C SER A 95 8.55 7.50 -0.27
N TYR A 96 9.62 7.72 -1.01
CA TYR A 96 10.21 9.04 -1.20
C TYR A 96 9.28 9.97 -1.98
N ILE A 97 9.18 11.22 -1.51
CA ILE A 97 8.42 12.33 -2.10
C ILE A 97 9.39 13.49 -2.39
N PRO A 98 9.59 13.89 -3.65
CA PRO A 98 10.44 15.02 -3.97
C PRO A 98 9.88 16.30 -3.36
N LYS A 99 10.72 17.06 -2.68
CA LYS A 99 10.37 18.35 -2.09
C LYS A 99 11.57 19.26 -2.10
N SER A 100 11.42 20.44 -2.68
CA SER A 100 12.45 21.47 -2.66
C SER A 100 12.25 22.42 -1.47
N GLY A 101 13.31 23.11 -1.09
CA GLY A 101 13.30 24.05 0.03
C GLY A 101 13.70 23.42 1.37
N ARG A 102 13.90 24.28 2.37
CA ARG A 102 14.40 23.87 3.71
C ARG A 102 13.38 24.09 4.83
N ASN A 103 12.30 24.80 4.54
CA ASN A 103 11.32 25.24 5.54
C ASN A 103 10.06 24.36 5.57
N THR A 104 10.11 23.16 4.98
CA THR A 104 9.03 22.19 5.07
C THR A 104 9.31 21.25 6.24
N GLU A 105 8.33 21.03 7.08
CA GLU A 105 8.46 20.14 8.23
C GLU A 105 8.79 18.72 7.79
N GLY A 106 9.77 18.09 8.43
CA GLY A 106 10.21 16.73 8.13
C GLY A 106 11.03 16.57 6.83
N VAL A 107 11.43 17.67 6.16
CA VAL A 107 12.30 17.58 4.99
C VAL A 107 13.71 17.12 5.38
N GLY A 108 14.28 16.20 4.60
CA GLY A 108 15.58 15.59 4.88
C GLY A 108 16.10 14.77 3.71
N TRP A 109 17.13 13.97 3.97
CA TRP A 109 17.70 13.04 3.00
C TRP A 109 17.10 11.66 3.17
N PHE A 110 16.35 11.22 2.14
CA PHE A 110 15.69 9.92 2.12
C PHE A 110 16.10 9.10 0.91
N TRP A 111 16.05 7.78 1.05
CA TRP A 111 16.38 6.88 -0.03
C TRP A 111 15.34 6.94 -1.16
N SER A 112 15.80 7.11 -2.38
CA SER A 112 14.96 7.08 -3.58
C SER A 112 15.29 5.84 -4.41
N GLY A 113 14.40 4.84 -4.40
CA GLY A 113 14.59 3.60 -5.17
C GLY A 113 14.73 3.86 -6.67
N CYS A 114 13.96 4.80 -7.24
CA CYS A 114 14.08 5.15 -8.66
C CYS A 114 15.43 5.77 -9.03
N ALA A 115 16.07 6.48 -8.09
CA ALA A 115 17.37 7.12 -8.32
C ALA A 115 18.54 6.30 -7.79
N ASN A 116 18.26 5.23 -7.05
CA ASN A 116 19.23 4.39 -6.36
C ASN A 116 20.23 5.19 -5.50
N GLN A 117 19.76 6.26 -4.87
CA GLN A 117 20.55 7.14 -3.99
C GLN A 117 19.65 7.92 -3.05
N SER A 118 20.24 8.47 -1.97
CA SER A 118 19.53 9.41 -1.10
C SER A 118 19.32 10.73 -1.81
N LYS A 119 18.11 11.30 -1.68
CA LYS A 119 17.71 12.60 -2.22
C LYS A 119 17.08 13.46 -1.16
N TRP A 120 17.24 14.77 -1.30
CA TRP A 120 16.55 15.75 -0.49
C TRP A 120 15.07 15.77 -0.80
N GLY A 121 14.21 15.68 0.22
CA GLY A 121 12.76 15.65 0.07
C GLY A 121 12.04 15.23 1.34
N LEU A 122 10.90 14.59 1.16
CA LEU A 122 10.10 13.99 2.23
C LEU A 122 10.04 12.48 2.01
N GLU A 123 9.57 11.78 3.02
CA GLU A 123 9.21 10.38 2.93
C GLU A 123 7.91 10.13 3.69
N ILE A 124 7.12 9.19 3.22
CA ILE A 124 5.94 8.67 3.90
C ILE A 124 6.10 7.18 4.15
N GLY A 125 5.81 6.72 5.37
CA GLY A 125 5.58 5.30 5.67
C GLY A 125 4.13 4.96 5.36
N GLY A 126 3.87 4.14 4.35
CA GLY A 126 2.52 3.79 3.95
C GLY A 126 2.11 2.40 4.41
N ILE A 127 0.91 2.31 4.97
CA ILE A 127 0.23 1.07 5.32
C ILE A 127 -0.82 0.79 4.25
N ALA A 128 -0.81 -0.41 3.69
CA ALA A 128 -1.81 -0.85 2.73
C ALA A 128 -2.28 -2.27 3.05
N VAL A 129 -3.46 -2.62 2.56
CA VAL A 129 -3.95 -3.99 2.57
C VAL A 129 -3.71 -4.61 1.21
N LEU A 130 -3.08 -5.76 1.20
CA LEU A 130 -3.02 -6.64 0.04
C LEU A 130 -4.30 -7.46 -0.01
N ASP A 131 -5.00 -7.37 -1.11
CA ASP A 131 -6.10 -8.25 -1.46
C ASP A 131 -5.54 -9.38 -2.34
N LEU A 132 -5.31 -10.54 -1.74
CA LEU A 132 -4.69 -11.69 -2.39
C LEU A 132 -5.62 -12.30 -3.44
N ASP A 133 -6.92 -12.26 -3.20
CA ASP A 133 -7.92 -12.81 -4.10
C ASP A 133 -8.06 -12.00 -5.40
N ASN A 134 -7.79 -10.70 -5.33
CA ASN A 134 -7.86 -9.78 -6.48
C ASN A 134 -6.47 -9.31 -6.95
N HIS A 135 -5.37 -9.78 -6.34
CA HIS A 135 -3.98 -9.40 -6.67
C HIS A 135 -3.76 -7.89 -6.76
N THR A 136 -4.20 -7.16 -5.75
CA THR A 136 -4.08 -5.69 -5.70
C THR A 136 -3.81 -5.20 -4.29
N ALA A 137 -3.54 -3.90 -4.14
CA ALA A 137 -3.40 -3.24 -2.84
C ALA A 137 -4.35 -2.06 -2.72
N LEU A 138 -4.90 -1.86 -1.51
CA LEU A 138 -5.63 -0.67 -1.12
C LEU A 138 -4.91 0.02 0.03
N HIS A 139 -4.78 1.33 -0.07
CA HIS A 139 -4.21 2.20 0.95
C HIS A 139 -5.04 2.19 2.24
N LEU A 140 -4.40 2.19 3.41
CA LEU A 140 -5.03 2.48 4.70
C LEU A 140 -4.64 3.87 5.20
N GLU A 141 -3.36 4.09 5.41
CA GLU A 141 -2.82 5.33 5.96
C GLU A 141 -1.39 5.55 5.50
N ALA A 142 -1.00 6.79 5.29
CA ALA A 142 0.38 7.22 5.08
C ALA A 142 0.76 8.24 6.15
N VAL A 143 1.88 8.00 6.81
CA VAL A 143 2.41 8.86 7.87
C VAL A 143 3.72 9.46 7.39
N GLN A 144 3.85 10.79 7.46
CA GLN A 144 5.10 11.47 7.12
C GLN A 144 6.23 11.01 8.04
N THR A 145 7.38 10.65 7.46
CA THR A 145 8.55 10.16 8.22
C THR A 145 9.22 11.32 8.97
N ILE A 146 8.87 11.43 10.23
CA ILE A 146 9.45 12.40 11.19
C ILE A 146 9.77 11.63 12.47
N PRO A 147 10.96 10.99 12.56
CA PRO A 147 11.39 10.28 13.77
C PRO A 147 11.50 11.22 14.98
N LEU A 148 11.19 10.71 16.16
CA LEU A 148 11.43 11.42 17.41
C LEU A 148 12.95 11.57 17.66
N LYS A 149 13.33 12.47 18.55
CA LYS A 149 14.72 12.60 18.98
C LYS A 149 15.19 11.25 19.57
N GLU A 150 16.30 10.74 19.11
CA GLU A 150 16.86 9.43 19.49
C GLU A 150 16.12 8.20 18.93
N GLU A 151 15.06 8.36 18.19
CA GLU A 151 14.38 7.27 17.50
C GLU A 151 15.11 6.93 16.20
N THR A 152 15.46 5.66 16.00
CA THR A 152 15.97 5.22 14.70
C THR A 152 14.84 5.19 13.67
N LEU A 153 15.18 5.29 12.39
CA LEU A 153 14.21 5.20 11.31
C LEU A 153 13.44 3.85 11.34
N LEU A 154 14.12 2.77 11.72
CA LEU A 154 13.49 1.46 11.86
C LEU A 154 12.49 1.41 13.02
N ASP A 155 12.80 2.09 14.13
CA ASP A 155 11.90 2.20 15.29
C ASP A 155 10.68 3.03 14.96
N PHE A 156 10.87 4.11 14.22
CA PHE A 156 9.76 4.93 13.69
C PHE A 156 8.78 4.11 12.85
N TYR A 157 9.29 3.32 11.90
CA TYR A 157 8.44 2.48 11.08
C TYR A 157 7.71 1.39 11.89
N ALA A 158 8.40 0.79 12.87
CA ALA A 158 7.74 -0.14 13.78
C ALA A 158 6.64 0.54 14.58
N ARG A 159 6.88 1.76 15.10
CA ARG A 159 5.92 2.52 15.89
C ARG A 159 4.63 2.81 15.13
N ILE A 160 4.71 3.23 13.86
CA ILE A 160 3.51 3.45 13.02
C ILE A 160 2.61 2.19 12.99
N LEU A 161 3.21 1.01 12.78
CA LEU A 161 2.46 -0.25 12.74
C LEU A 161 1.93 -0.66 14.12
N ILE A 162 2.69 -0.43 15.19
CA ILE A 162 2.30 -0.74 16.56
C ILE A 162 1.10 0.13 17.00
N GLU A 163 1.13 1.42 16.71
CA GLU A 163 0.04 2.34 17.02
C GLU A 163 -1.27 1.94 16.35
N ARG A 164 -1.20 1.29 15.19
CA ARG A 164 -2.35 0.79 14.42
C ARG A 164 -2.62 -0.71 14.60
N ALA A 165 -1.81 -1.43 15.37
CA ALA A 165 -1.93 -2.89 15.49
C ALA A 165 -3.32 -3.38 15.93
N PRO A 166 -4.02 -2.74 16.89
CA PRO A 166 -5.36 -3.18 17.30
C PRO A 166 -6.39 -3.16 16.17
N GLU A 167 -6.27 -2.21 15.24
CA GLU A 167 -7.14 -2.10 14.07
C GLU A 167 -6.66 -2.99 12.92
N LEU A 168 -5.35 -3.09 12.72
CA LEU A 168 -4.76 -3.91 11.66
C LEU A 168 -5.07 -5.40 11.84
N ILE A 169 -4.98 -5.91 13.07
CA ILE A 169 -5.29 -7.32 13.39
C ILE A 169 -6.74 -7.69 13.05
N LYS A 170 -7.67 -6.75 13.11
CA LYS A 170 -9.06 -6.98 12.66
C LYS A 170 -9.18 -7.20 11.17
N ILE A 171 -8.18 -6.76 10.39
CA ILE A 171 -8.11 -6.92 8.92
C ILE A 171 -7.28 -8.15 8.57
N SER A 172 -6.07 -8.25 9.14
CA SER A 172 -5.14 -9.38 9.00
C SER A 172 -4.07 -9.31 10.10
N ASN A 173 -3.70 -10.46 10.66
CA ASN A 173 -2.57 -10.58 11.58
C ASN A 173 -1.22 -10.79 10.87
N VAL A 174 -1.17 -10.74 9.55
CA VAL A 174 0.04 -10.93 8.75
C VAL A 174 0.51 -9.60 8.18
N ALA A 175 1.72 -9.19 8.55
CA ALA A 175 2.41 -8.03 8.01
C ALA A 175 3.52 -8.47 7.05
N VAL A 176 3.59 -7.85 5.87
CA VAL A 176 4.64 -8.10 4.88
C VAL A 176 5.40 -6.81 4.55
N ALA A 177 6.71 -6.89 4.56
CA ALA A 177 7.61 -5.78 4.24
C ALA A 177 8.82 -6.27 3.44
N ASP A 178 9.59 -5.36 2.88
CA ASP A 178 10.76 -5.70 2.09
C ASP A 178 11.94 -6.23 2.95
N ALA A 179 13.03 -6.63 2.31
CA ALA A 179 14.20 -7.20 2.98
C ALA A 179 14.90 -6.22 3.97
N TYR A 180 14.70 -4.91 3.84
CA TYR A 180 15.24 -3.91 4.78
C TYR A 180 14.70 -4.13 6.20
N PHE A 181 13.46 -4.60 6.31
CA PHE A 181 12.74 -4.83 7.56
C PHE A 181 13.02 -6.20 8.20
N SER A 182 13.83 -7.06 7.56
CA SER A 182 14.25 -8.36 8.11
C SER A 182 15.28 -8.20 9.24
N LYS A 183 14.96 -7.39 10.23
CA LYS A 183 15.83 -7.06 11.37
C LYS A 183 15.11 -7.39 12.67
N GLU A 184 15.86 -7.98 13.62
CA GLU A 184 15.30 -8.46 14.88
C GLU A 184 14.48 -7.40 15.63
N PRO A 185 14.93 -6.13 15.80
CA PRO A 185 14.15 -5.14 16.53
C PRO A 185 12.79 -4.86 15.92
N PHE A 186 12.69 -4.79 14.58
CA PHE A 186 11.42 -4.58 13.89
C PHE A 186 10.49 -5.80 14.03
N VAL A 187 11.01 -6.97 13.69
CA VAL A 187 10.23 -8.22 13.73
C VAL A 187 9.74 -8.53 15.15
N SER A 188 10.59 -8.34 16.17
CA SER A 188 10.19 -8.57 17.57
C SER A 188 9.08 -7.63 18.02
N LYS A 189 9.16 -6.36 17.69
CA LYS A 189 8.16 -5.37 18.07
C LYS A 189 6.78 -5.68 17.44
N LEU A 190 6.74 -6.05 16.17
CA LEU A 190 5.49 -6.40 15.50
C LEU A 190 4.86 -7.67 16.10
N MET A 191 5.67 -8.70 16.33
CA MET A 191 5.17 -9.93 16.96
C MET A 191 4.61 -9.71 18.37
N LEU A 192 5.21 -8.83 19.16
CA LEU A 192 4.68 -8.46 20.48
C LEU A 192 3.30 -7.83 20.40
N CYS A 193 2.96 -7.19 19.27
CA CYS A 193 1.63 -6.64 19.02
C CYS A 193 0.68 -7.64 18.33
N GLY A 194 1.07 -8.90 18.14
CA GLY A 194 0.23 -9.92 17.53
C GLY A 194 0.26 -9.93 15.98
N LEU A 195 1.23 -9.28 15.36
CA LEU A 195 1.43 -9.31 13.90
C LEU A 195 2.54 -10.28 13.54
N ASP A 196 2.22 -11.31 12.76
CA ASP A 196 3.20 -12.17 12.12
C ASP A 196 3.89 -11.41 10.97
N VAL A 197 5.18 -11.68 10.78
CA VAL A 197 5.97 -10.97 9.77
C VAL A 197 6.42 -11.89 8.66
N ILE A 198 6.11 -11.50 7.42
CA ILE A 198 6.67 -12.10 6.21
C ILE A 198 7.64 -11.11 5.58
N SER A 199 8.84 -11.59 5.24
CA SER A 199 9.80 -10.80 4.48
C SER A 199 10.82 -11.69 3.78
N ARG A 200 11.75 -11.06 3.06
CA ARG A 200 12.89 -11.74 2.44
C ARG A 200 14.12 -11.57 3.32
N LEU A 201 14.82 -12.64 3.57
CA LEU A 201 16.13 -12.59 4.21
C LEU A 201 17.21 -12.15 3.19
N ARG A 202 18.30 -11.61 3.72
CA ARG A 202 19.47 -11.25 2.90
C ARG A 202 20.15 -12.52 2.40
N ASP A 203 20.87 -12.41 1.30
CA ASP A 203 21.55 -13.56 0.66
C ASP A 203 22.70 -14.13 1.54
N ASP A 204 23.23 -13.34 2.50
CA ASP A 204 24.27 -13.72 3.46
C ASP A 204 23.72 -14.22 4.80
N VAL A 205 22.41 -14.51 4.89
CA VAL A 205 21.76 -14.90 6.13
C VAL A 205 22.35 -16.17 6.75
N ARG A 206 22.49 -16.15 8.08
CA ARG A 206 22.91 -17.33 8.87
C ARG A 206 21.70 -18.02 9.46
N LEU A 207 21.40 -19.21 8.96
CA LEU A 207 20.35 -20.10 9.47
C LEU A 207 20.96 -21.35 10.09
N ARG A 208 20.27 -21.90 11.06
CA ARG A 208 20.66 -23.16 11.73
C ARG A 208 19.50 -24.12 11.80
N TYR A 209 19.78 -25.40 11.70
CA TYR A 209 18.82 -26.43 11.97
C TYR A 209 18.36 -26.38 13.44
N ILE A 210 17.13 -26.81 13.70
CA ILE A 210 16.61 -26.94 15.06
C ILE A 210 17.08 -28.28 15.60
N LEU A 211 17.68 -28.26 16.80
CA LEU A 211 18.03 -29.48 17.51
C LEU A 211 16.84 -29.97 18.31
N GLN A 212 16.50 -31.25 18.18
CA GLN A 212 15.75 -31.95 19.18
C GLN A 212 16.70 -32.16 20.38
N ILE A 213 16.55 -31.39 21.44
CA ILE A 213 17.45 -31.45 22.61
C ILE A 213 17.23 -32.77 23.32
N LYS A 214 18.12 -33.75 23.10
CA LYS A 214 18.29 -34.90 23.99
C LYS A 214 19.25 -34.46 25.12
N LYS A 215 18.79 -34.48 26.37
CA LYS A 215 19.66 -34.26 27.53
C LYS A 215 20.78 -35.32 27.50
N THR A 216 21.99 -34.91 27.18
CA THR A 216 23.11 -35.85 27.00
C THR A 216 23.88 -36.16 28.30
N GLY A 217 23.51 -35.57 29.45
CA GLY A 217 24.21 -35.76 30.73
C GLY A 217 25.68 -35.31 30.79
N LYS A 218 26.23 -34.81 29.68
CA LYS A 218 27.62 -34.31 29.58
C LYS A 218 27.75 -32.91 30.19
N LYS A 219 28.86 -32.68 30.95
CA LYS A 219 29.20 -31.35 31.47
C LYS A 219 29.51 -30.41 30.32
N GLY A 220 28.94 -29.22 30.34
CA GLY A 220 29.15 -28.14 29.34
C GLY A 220 27.88 -27.42 28.97
N ARG A 221 28.02 -26.27 28.28
CA ARG A 221 26.84 -25.51 27.76
C ARG A 221 26.11 -26.34 26.72
N THR A 222 24.85 -26.65 26.98
CA THR A 222 24.00 -27.40 26.04
C THR A 222 23.91 -26.64 24.71
N LYS A 223 24.19 -27.35 23.59
CA LYS A 223 24.05 -26.80 22.25
C LYS A 223 22.56 -26.53 22.00
N THR A 224 22.17 -25.29 21.88
CA THR A 224 20.78 -24.86 21.71
C THR A 224 20.28 -24.94 20.27
N ASN A 225 21.19 -24.86 19.30
CA ASN A 225 20.87 -24.87 17.87
C ASN A 225 21.74 -25.89 17.14
N GLY A 226 21.23 -26.43 16.05
CA GLY A 226 21.89 -27.35 15.14
C GLY A 226 23.04 -26.73 14.33
N ASP A 227 23.48 -27.46 13.34
CA ASP A 227 24.54 -27.03 12.45
C ASP A 227 24.07 -25.90 11.52
N LYS A 228 25.01 -25.13 10.98
CA LYS A 228 24.73 -24.07 10.01
C LYS A 228 24.14 -24.69 8.74
N ILE A 229 23.09 -24.09 8.21
CA ILE A 229 22.49 -24.50 6.95
C ILE A 229 23.40 -24.07 5.80
N ASN A 230 23.71 -25.02 4.92
CA ASN A 230 24.41 -24.78 3.68
C ASN A 230 23.39 -24.83 2.53
N PHE A 231 23.13 -23.72 1.88
CA PHE A 231 22.14 -23.63 0.80
C PHE A 231 22.57 -24.37 -0.48
N THR A 232 23.85 -24.71 -0.64
CA THR A 232 24.30 -25.52 -1.79
C THR A 232 24.07 -27.02 -1.58
N CYS A 233 23.83 -27.44 -0.33
CA CYS A 233 23.57 -28.85 0.02
C CYS A 233 22.62 -28.91 1.20
N LEU A 234 21.31 -28.78 0.93
CA LEU A 234 20.27 -28.79 1.95
C LEU A 234 20.03 -30.22 2.46
N ASP A 235 19.89 -30.35 3.79
CA ASP A 235 19.57 -31.63 4.42
C ASP A 235 18.08 -31.98 4.19
N LYS A 236 17.84 -33.03 3.39
CA LYS A 236 16.50 -33.51 3.03
C LYS A 236 15.67 -34.00 4.23
N ARG A 237 16.28 -34.20 5.40
CA ARG A 237 15.55 -34.55 6.63
C ARG A 237 14.83 -33.35 7.25
N HIS A 238 15.27 -32.15 6.92
CA HIS A 238 14.75 -30.89 7.46
C HIS A 238 14.03 -30.05 6.41
N PHE A 239 14.46 -30.11 5.15
CA PHE A 239 13.84 -29.39 4.06
C PHE A 239 12.91 -30.30 3.26
N SER A 240 11.64 -29.95 3.18
CA SER A 240 10.68 -30.56 2.27
C SER A 240 10.65 -29.83 0.94
N ILE A 241 10.43 -30.60 -0.15
CA ILE A 241 10.23 -30.04 -1.49
C ILE A 241 8.74 -29.76 -1.65
N GLU A 242 8.38 -28.50 -1.88
CA GLU A 242 6.99 -28.07 -2.10
C GLU A 242 6.61 -28.08 -3.58
N SER A 243 7.54 -27.69 -4.46
CA SER A 243 7.31 -27.62 -5.90
C SER A 243 8.63 -27.69 -6.65
N VAL A 244 8.59 -28.34 -7.81
CA VAL A 244 9.68 -28.36 -8.79
C VAL A 244 9.07 -28.14 -10.16
N SER A 245 9.57 -27.13 -10.89
CA SER A 245 9.28 -26.88 -12.29
C SER A 245 10.60 -26.71 -13.07
N ASP A 246 10.54 -26.57 -14.38
CA ASP A 246 11.72 -26.40 -15.23
C ASP A 246 12.50 -25.12 -14.93
N ASP A 247 11.83 -24.11 -14.39
CA ASP A 247 12.37 -22.78 -14.11
C ASP A 247 12.52 -22.47 -12.60
N MET A 248 11.93 -23.29 -11.71
CA MET A 248 11.92 -22.97 -10.26
C MET A 248 11.83 -24.22 -9.38
N ARG A 249 12.60 -24.22 -8.28
CA ARG A 249 12.48 -25.20 -7.19
C ARG A 249 12.17 -24.49 -5.88
N ILE A 250 11.15 -24.94 -5.17
CA ILE A 250 10.71 -24.40 -3.89
C ILE A 250 10.92 -25.45 -2.82
N GLN A 251 11.63 -25.10 -1.75
CA GLN A 251 11.88 -25.94 -0.58
C GLN A 251 11.56 -25.15 0.68
N THR A 252 11.06 -25.81 1.71
CA THR A 252 10.70 -25.17 2.98
C THR A 252 11.24 -25.95 4.16
N ALA A 253 11.52 -25.24 5.24
CA ALA A 253 11.90 -25.79 6.53
C ALA A 253 11.57 -24.83 7.67
N VAL A 254 11.39 -25.37 8.86
CA VAL A 254 11.37 -24.59 10.10
C VAL A 254 12.79 -24.59 10.68
N VAL A 255 13.36 -23.38 10.86
CA VAL A 255 14.78 -23.18 11.18
C VAL A 255 14.99 -22.07 12.20
N TYR A 256 16.15 -22.02 12.83
CA TYR A 256 16.55 -20.90 13.68
C TYR A 256 17.30 -19.84 12.85
N ALA A 257 16.73 -18.64 12.76
CA ALA A 257 17.32 -17.48 12.10
C ALA A 257 18.18 -16.70 13.13
N VAL A 258 19.52 -16.76 12.95
CA VAL A 258 20.46 -16.19 13.92
C VAL A 258 20.28 -14.67 14.04
N ALA A 259 20.11 -13.97 12.90
CA ALA A 259 19.94 -12.52 12.88
C ALA A 259 18.61 -12.06 13.51
N LEU A 260 17.57 -12.91 13.44
CA LEU A 260 16.26 -12.62 14.01
C LEU A 260 16.11 -13.16 15.43
N LYS A 261 17.07 -13.95 15.93
CA LYS A 261 17.09 -14.62 17.26
C LYS A 261 15.85 -15.47 17.54
N ARG A 262 15.27 -16.10 16.50
CA ARG A 262 14.03 -16.87 16.61
C ARG A 262 13.91 -17.99 15.61
N ILE A 263 12.95 -18.86 15.88
CA ILE A 263 12.52 -19.89 14.95
C ILE A 263 11.58 -19.24 13.95
N VAL A 264 11.75 -19.57 12.66
CA VAL A 264 10.92 -19.09 11.54
C VAL A 264 10.72 -20.24 10.55
N ARG A 265 9.62 -20.20 9.82
CA ARG A 265 9.51 -20.99 8.59
C ARG A 265 10.21 -20.24 7.47
N VAL A 266 11.08 -20.92 6.76
CA VAL A 266 11.75 -20.39 5.58
C VAL A 266 11.27 -21.07 4.32
N VAL A 267 11.22 -20.29 3.23
CA VAL A 267 10.96 -20.77 1.89
C VAL A 267 12.18 -20.41 1.04
N PHE A 268 12.90 -21.42 0.62
CA PHE A 268 14.07 -21.30 -0.25
C PHE A 268 13.63 -21.55 -1.69
N VAL A 269 13.79 -20.53 -2.52
CA VAL A 269 13.44 -20.55 -3.93
C VAL A 269 14.72 -20.49 -4.74
N GLU A 270 14.92 -21.50 -5.59
CA GLU A 270 15.99 -21.55 -6.58
C GLU A 270 15.39 -21.28 -7.96
N PHE A 271 15.95 -20.33 -8.69
CA PHE A 271 15.59 -20.05 -10.08
C PHE A 271 16.51 -20.85 -10.99
N ILE A 272 15.91 -21.65 -11.87
CA ILE A 272 16.60 -22.59 -12.75
C ILE A 272 16.54 -22.06 -14.18
N LYS A 273 17.66 -22.08 -14.89
CA LYS A 273 17.74 -21.80 -16.32
C LYS A 273 18.69 -22.79 -16.96
N ASN A 274 18.21 -23.47 -18.01
CA ASN A 274 18.98 -24.53 -18.71
C ASN A 274 19.51 -25.61 -17.73
N GLY A 275 18.68 -26.05 -16.78
CA GLY A 275 19.03 -27.06 -15.77
C GLY A 275 20.03 -26.64 -14.70
N LYS A 276 20.42 -25.35 -14.65
CA LYS A 276 21.34 -24.81 -13.63
C LYS A 276 20.66 -23.74 -12.79
N THR A 277 20.91 -23.75 -11.46
CA THR A 277 20.48 -22.67 -10.57
C THR A 277 21.22 -21.39 -10.90
N THR A 278 20.50 -20.35 -11.29
CA THR A 278 21.05 -19.04 -11.66
C THR A 278 20.98 -18.02 -10.54
N ASN A 279 19.97 -18.14 -9.66
CA ASN A 279 19.76 -17.27 -8.52
C ASN A 279 18.97 -18.01 -7.43
N SER A 280 19.01 -17.53 -6.20
CA SER A 280 18.18 -18.04 -5.13
C SER A 280 17.72 -16.93 -4.21
N LYS A 281 16.59 -17.14 -3.54
CA LYS A 281 16.04 -16.22 -2.56
C LYS A 281 15.49 -16.99 -1.37
N VAL A 282 15.61 -16.39 -0.18
CA VAL A 282 15.10 -16.97 1.07
C VAL A 282 14.03 -16.03 1.62
N TYR A 283 12.82 -16.53 1.68
CA TYR A 283 11.70 -15.83 2.33
C TYR A 283 11.45 -16.46 3.69
N PHE A 284 10.83 -15.72 4.60
CA PHE A 284 10.47 -16.25 5.91
C PHE A 284 9.11 -15.76 6.39
N SER A 285 8.51 -16.54 7.25
CA SER A 285 7.38 -16.16 8.10
C SER A 285 7.71 -16.44 9.57
N THR A 286 7.29 -15.52 10.44
CA THR A 286 7.33 -15.76 11.90
C THR A 286 6.27 -16.77 12.34
N ASN A 287 5.18 -16.91 11.59
CA ASN A 287 4.23 -17.99 11.73
C ASN A 287 4.81 -19.25 11.09
N ILE A 288 5.24 -20.18 11.93
CA ILE A 288 5.88 -21.44 11.50
C ILE A 288 4.90 -22.45 10.90
N GLU A 289 3.60 -22.26 11.13
CA GLU A 289 2.55 -23.15 10.59
C GLU A 289 2.05 -22.71 9.21
N MET A 290 2.40 -21.49 8.76
CA MET A 290 1.98 -20.97 7.45
C MET A 290 2.61 -21.78 6.30
N GLU A 291 1.82 -22.11 5.29
CA GLU A 291 2.30 -22.86 4.12
C GLU A 291 3.30 -22.08 3.27
N ALA A 292 4.25 -22.78 2.67
CA ALA A 292 5.28 -22.14 1.83
C ALA A 292 4.71 -21.38 0.63
N LYS A 293 3.66 -21.92 0.02
CA LYS A 293 2.98 -21.28 -1.11
C LYS A 293 2.32 -19.97 -0.69
N GLU A 294 1.69 -19.95 0.46
CA GLU A 294 1.04 -18.76 1.00
C GLU A 294 2.07 -17.66 1.32
N ILE A 295 3.20 -18.02 1.96
CA ILE A 295 4.30 -17.09 2.21
C ILE A 295 4.79 -16.42 0.92
N LEU A 296 4.97 -17.21 -0.14
CA LEU A 296 5.42 -16.70 -1.44
C LEU A 296 4.37 -15.82 -2.10
N GLU A 297 3.11 -16.23 -2.11
CA GLU A 297 1.99 -15.48 -2.67
C GLU A 297 1.87 -14.10 -2.02
N ILE A 298 1.89 -14.06 -0.69
CA ILE A 298 1.83 -12.81 0.08
C ILE A 298 3.03 -11.92 -0.25
N TYR A 299 4.25 -12.48 -0.24
CA TYR A 299 5.45 -11.69 -0.52
C TYR A 299 5.47 -11.16 -1.97
N GLN A 300 5.03 -11.95 -2.94
CA GLN A 300 4.93 -11.53 -4.34
C GLN A 300 3.87 -10.44 -4.52
N THR A 301 2.71 -10.58 -3.84
CA THR A 301 1.63 -9.59 -3.89
C THR A 301 2.04 -8.28 -3.22
N ARG A 302 3.04 -8.26 -2.31
CA ARG A 302 3.59 -7.05 -1.70
C ARG A 302 3.91 -5.96 -2.74
N PHE A 303 4.37 -6.35 -3.91
CA PHE A 303 4.72 -5.40 -4.97
C PHE A 303 3.55 -4.50 -5.40
N GLN A 304 2.32 -4.89 -5.10
CA GLN A 304 1.12 -4.08 -5.41
C GLN A 304 1.08 -2.73 -4.68
N ILE A 305 1.77 -2.58 -3.54
CA ILE A 305 1.90 -1.27 -2.87
C ILE A 305 2.74 -0.29 -3.70
N GLU A 306 3.73 -0.79 -4.43
CA GLU A 306 4.56 0.03 -5.32
C GLU A 306 3.74 0.55 -6.51
N PHE A 307 2.81 -0.27 -7.05
CA PHE A 307 1.85 0.19 -8.06
C PHE A 307 0.88 1.23 -7.52
N LEU A 308 0.40 1.07 -6.28
CA LEU A 308 -0.43 2.07 -5.61
C LEU A 308 0.30 3.42 -5.54
N TYR A 309 1.57 3.44 -5.12
CA TYR A 309 2.38 4.66 -5.11
C TYR A 309 2.62 5.23 -6.50
N ARG A 310 2.93 4.39 -7.47
CA ARG A 310 3.14 4.81 -8.87
C ARG A 310 1.89 5.52 -9.39
N ASP A 311 0.73 4.92 -9.23
CA ASP A 311 -0.54 5.48 -9.70
C ASP A 311 -0.85 6.80 -8.99
N ALA A 312 -0.61 6.88 -7.67
CA ALA A 312 -0.80 8.11 -6.92
C ALA A 312 0.18 9.22 -7.34
N LYS A 313 1.45 8.91 -7.56
CA LYS A 313 2.47 9.88 -8.02
C LYS A 313 2.16 10.40 -9.43
N GLN A 314 1.72 9.55 -10.33
CA GLN A 314 1.47 9.91 -11.72
C GLN A 314 0.12 10.59 -11.92
N HIS A 315 -0.92 10.17 -11.20
CA HIS A 315 -2.29 10.56 -11.55
C HIS A 315 -3.03 11.34 -10.47
N THR A 316 -2.77 11.12 -9.17
CA THR A 316 -3.44 11.85 -8.08
C THR A 316 -2.53 12.81 -7.33
N SER A 317 -1.39 13.16 -7.94
CA SER A 317 -0.54 14.27 -7.48
C SER A 317 0.09 14.08 -6.10
N LEU A 318 0.41 12.85 -5.71
CA LEU A 318 1.08 12.53 -4.44
C LEU A 318 2.35 13.37 -4.20
N THR A 319 3.05 13.75 -5.27
CA THR A 319 4.34 14.45 -5.23
C THR A 319 4.26 15.96 -5.47
N THR A 320 3.06 16.53 -5.70
CA THR A 320 2.93 17.92 -6.15
C THR A 320 2.41 18.89 -5.09
N CYS A 321 2.20 18.43 -3.87
CA CYS A 321 1.75 19.28 -2.77
C CYS A 321 2.76 20.39 -2.46
N GLN A 322 2.32 21.64 -2.49
CA GLN A 322 3.12 22.83 -2.20
C GLN A 322 3.03 23.28 -0.74
N ALA A 323 2.23 22.63 0.10
CA ALA A 323 2.15 22.92 1.53
C ALA A 323 3.49 22.72 2.22
N ARG A 324 3.69 23.38 3.36
CA ARG A 324 4.91 23.29 4.17
C ARG A 324 4.66 22.71 5.57
N ASN A 325 3.44 22.87 6.11
CA ASN A 325 3.07 22.32 7.40
C ASN A 325 2.64 20.85 7.27
N LYS A 326 2.84 20.12 8.35
CA LYS A 326 2.63 18.66 8.43
C LYS A 326 1.17 18.29 8.15
N GLU A 327 0.21 18.98 8.75
CA GLU A 327 -1.21 18.67 8.67
C GLU A 327 -1.71 18.70 7.20
N LYS A 328 -1.34 19.74 6.46
CA LYS A 328 -1.70 19.86 5.03
C LYS A 328 -1.03 18.80 4.17
N LEU A 329 0.21 18.43 4.50
CA LEU A 329 0.95 17.39 3.80
C LEU A 329 0.31 16.03 4.06
N ASP A 330 0.04 15.70 5.33
CA ASP A 330 -0.60 14.43 5.72
C ASP A 330 -1.97 14.28 5.07
N PHE A 331 -2.79 15.35 5.10
CA PHE A 331 -4.09 15.34 4.42
C PHE A 331 -3.94 15.12 2.91
N HIS A 332 -3.00 15.81 2.26
CA HIS A 332 -2.79 15.68 0.81
C HIS A 332 -2.31 14.27 0.43
N PHE A 333 -1.35 13.71 1.16
CA PHE A 333 -0.81 12.38 0.87
C PHE A 333 -1.89 11.31 1.00
N ASN A 334 -2.62 11.33 2.11
CA ASN A 334 -3.68 10.38 2.35
C ASN A 334 -4.85 10.56 1.38
N MET A 335 -5.25 11.78 1.03
CA MET A 335 -6.28 12.04 0.03
C MET A 335 -5.87 11.52 -1.35
N SER A 336 -4.61 11.75 -1.75
CA SER A 336 -4.07 11.25 -3.02
C SER A 336 -4.16 9.72 -3.14
N LEU A 337 -3.75 9.01 -2.09
CA LEU A 337 -3.78 7.54 -2.04
C LEU A 337 -5.21 6.99 -1.90
N THR A 338 -6.06 7.65 -1.09
CA THR A 338 -7.49 7.31 -0.97
C THR A 338 -8.23 7.47 -2.30
N ALA A 339 -7.88 8.47 -3.09
CA ALA A 339 -8.47 8.66 -4.43
C ALA A 339 -8.19 7.46 -5.35
N VAL A 340 -7.02 6.84 -5.26
CA VAL A 340 -6.71 5.60 -6.00
C VAL A 340 -7.61 4.45 -5.54
N ASN A 341 -7.82 4.28 -4.21
CA ASN A 341 -8.73 3.27 -3.69
C ASN A 341 -10.14 3.42 -4.24
N VAL A 342 -10.68 4.64 -4.13
CA VAL A 342 -12.05 4.93 -4.55
C VAL A 342 -12.23 4.71 -6.05
N ALA A 343 -11.23 5.10 -6.85
CA ALA A 343 -11.23 4.81 -8.29
C ALA A 343 -11.21 3.30 -8.58
N LYS A 344 -10.37 2.53 -7.89
CA LYS A 344 -10.35 1.06 -8.02
C LYS A 344 -11.71 0.45 -7.70
N ILE A 345 -12.34 0.86 -6.60
CA ILE A 345 -13.61 0.29 -6.16
C ILE A 345 -14.73 0.61 -7.15
N VAL A 346 -14.86 1.87 -7.58
CA VAL A 346 -15.95 2.29 -8.47
C VAL A 346 -15.79 1.74 -9.88
N HIS A 347 -14.57 1.67 -10.41
CA HIS A 347 -14.36 1.33 -11.82
C HIS A 347 -13.81 -0.07 -12.07
N TRP A 348 -13.17 -0.70 -11.10
CA TRP A 348 -12.48 -1.97 -11.32
C TRP A 348 -13.12 -3.11 -10.51
N TYR A 349 -13.33 -2.93 -9.19
CA TYR A 349 -14.01 -3.94 -8.37
C TYR A 349 -15.48 -4.15 -8.75
N SER A 350 -16.12 -3.13 -9.33
CA SER A 350 -17.49 -3.24 -9.86
C SER A 350 -17.63 -4.14 -11.09
N ILE A 351 -16.49 -4.50 -11.72
CA ILE A 351 -16.47 -5.42 -12.87
C ILE A 351 -16.27 -6.85 -12.35
N PRO A 352 -17.05 -7.85 -12.85
CA PRO A 352 -16.80 -9.25 -12.53
C PRO A 352 -15.36 -9.66 -12.82
N ILE A 353 -14.75 -10.47 -11.96
CA ILE A 353 -13.31 -10.77 -11.97
C ILE A 353 -12.85 -11.32 -13.32
N GLU A 354 -13.68 -12.14 -13.97
CA GLU A 354 -13.40 -12.80 -15.26
C GLU A 354 -13.36 -11.80 -16.42
N LYS A 355 -13.92 -10.60 -16.22
CA LYS A 355 -14.01 -9.54 -17.25
C LYS A 355 -13.07 -8.36 -16.95
N ARG A 356 -12.35 -8.41 -15.81
CA ARG A 356 -11.45 -7.33 -15.41
C ARG A 356 -10.22 -7.28 -16.31
N LYS A 357 -10.00 -6.13 -16.89
CA LYS A 357 -8.72 -5.77 -17.51
C LYS A 357 -7.79 -5.15 -16.45
N SER A 358 -6.57 -4.84 -16.84
CA SER A 358 -5.64 -4.08 -15.99
C SER A 358 -6.28 -2.75 -15.55
N PHE A 359 -6.07 -2.38 -14.29
CA PHE A 359 -6.55 -1.11 -13.76
C PHE A 359 -5.80 0.06 -14.41
N SER A 360 -6.54 1.01 -14.99
CA SER A 360 -5.99 2.23 -15.62
C SER A 360 -6.55 3.48 -14.95
N LEU A 361 -5.78 4.05 -14.04
CA LEU A 361 -6.15 5.31 -13.40
C LEU A 361 -6.08 6.50 -14.38
N SER A 362 -5.23 6.40 -15.41
CA SER A 362 -5.13 7.38 -16.49
C SER A 362 -6.46 7.57 -17.22
N ASP A 363 -7.06 6.45 -17.65
CA ASP A 363 -8.34 6.48 -18.38
C ASP A 363 -9.47 6.99 -17.49
N ILE A 364 -9.50 6.56 -16.22
CA ILE A 364 -10.49 7.03 -15.24
C ILE A 364 -10.40 8.55 -15.08
N LYS A 365 -9.19 9.09 -14.94
CA LYS A 365 -8.99 10.55 -14.84
C LYS A 365 -9.42 11.28 -16.10
N THR A 366 -9.12 10.75 -17.28
CA THR A 366 -9.53 11.32 -18.55
C THR A 366 -11.07 11.38 -18.63
N ILE A 367 -11.76 10.29 -18.32
CA ILE A 367 -13.22 10.23 -18.29
C ILE A 367 -13.81 11.26 -17.30
N ASN A 368 -13.26 11.31 -16.08
CA ASN A 368 -13.73 12.21 -15.05
C ASN A 368 -13.46 13.69 -15.41
N HIS A 369 -12.32 13.99 -16.06
CA HIS A 369 -12.01 15.32 -16.56
C HIS A 369 -13.00 15.75 -17.65
N ASN A 370 -13.24 14.89 -18.62
CA ASN A 370 -14.23 15.14 -19.68
C ASN A 370 -15.63 15.35 -19.08
N THR A 371 -15.98 14.57 -18.07
CA THR A 371 -17.22 14.74 -17.31
C THR A 371 -17.30 16.11 -16.65
N LEU A 372 -16.24 16.54 -15.96
CA LEU A 372 -16.15 17.83 -15.28
C LEU A 372 -16.33 19.00 -16.28
N LEU A 373 -15.66 18.94 -17.43
CA LEU A 373 -15.78 19.96 -18.48
C LEU A 373 -17.17 19.97 -19.11
N LEU A 374 -17.74 18.81 -19.40
CA LEU A 374 -19.09 18.70 -19.95
C LEU A 374 -20.14 19.26 -19.01
N GLU A 375 -20.05 18.94 -17.71
CA GLU A 375 -20.97 19.49 -16.69
C GLU A 375 -20.85 21.00 -16.57
N ARG A 376 -19.63 21.53 -16.65
CA ARG A 376 -19.39 22.98 -16.69
C ARG A 376 -20.03 23.63 -17.92
N PHE A 377 -19.84 23.02 -19.08
CA PHE A 377 -20.44 23.49 -20.35
C PHE A 377 -21.98 23.51 -20.27
N ILE A 378 -22.58 22.40 -19.83
CA ILE A 378 -24.04 22.28 -19.67
C ILE A 378 -24.58 23.37 -18.74
N THR A 379 -23.90 23.61 -17.62
CA THR A 379 -24.31 24.62 -16.64
C THR A 379 -24.17 26.04 -17.20
N MET A 380 -23.07 26.37 -17.88
CA MET A 380 -22.82 27.70 -18.45
C MET A 380 -23.80 28.07 -19.54
N PHE A 381 -24.21 27.10 -20.36
CA PHE A 381 -25.14 27.32 -21.46
C PHE A 381 -26.60 26.98 -21.12
N ALA A 382 -26.91 26.69 -19.84
CA ALA A 382 -28.24 26.34 -19.36
C ALA A 382 -28.90 25.20 -20.17
N ILE A 383 -28.11 24.26 -20.68
CA ILE A 383 -28.60 23.12 -21.46
C ILE A 383 -29.36 22.18 -20.55
N LYS A 384 -30.55 21.76 -20.99
CA LYS A 384 -31.37 20.81 -20.22
C LYS A 384 -30.71 19.42 -20.23
N PRO A 385 -30.33 18.87 -19.08
CA PRO A 385 -29.56 17.62 -18.98
C PRO A 385 -30.20 16.41 -19.67
N TYR A 386 -31.54 16.32 -19.70
CA TYR A 386 -32.22 15.18 -20.29
C TYR A 386 -32.02 15.05 -21.80
N ILE A 387 -31.72 16.14 -22.52
CA ILE A 387 -31.44 16.15 -23.96
C ILE A 387 -30.14 15.36 -24.26
N LEU A 388 -29.22 15.35 -23.33
CA LEU A 388 -27.88 14.75 -23.48
C LEU A 388 -27.77 13.35 -22.91
N LYS A 389 -28.74 12.92 -22.08
CA LYS A 389 -28.62 11.74 -21.19
C LYS A 389 -28.32 10.43 -21.93
N ASN A 390 -28.79 10.24 -23.15
CA ASN A 390 -28.60 9.03 -23.92
C ASN A 390 -27.97 9.29 -25.29
N ASN A 391 -27.40 10.49 -25.52
CA ASN A 391 -26.78 10.85 -26.78
C ASN A 391 -25.45 10.09 -26.95
N GLN A 392 -25.29 9.42 -28.09
CA GLN A 392 -24.10 8.64 -28.40
C GLN A 392 -22.84 9.52 -28.47
N ASN A 393 -22.94 10.71 -29.06
CA ASN A 393 -21.83 11.65 -29.15
C ASN A 393 -21.33 12.11 -27.77
N VAL A 394 -22.23 12.20 -26.78
CA VAL A 394 -21.84 12.52 -25.39
C VAL A 394 -21.04 11.36 -24.78
N LYS A 395 -21.40 10.11 -25.05
CA LYS A 395 -20.64 8.95 -24.59
C LYS A 395 -19.24 8.92 -25.21
N GLU A 396 -19.15 9.20 -26.51
CA GLU A 396 -17.88 9.27 -27.25
C GLU A 396 -17.01 10.42 -26.71
N LEU A 397 -17.61 11.58 -26.44
CA LEU A 397 -16.89 12.71 -25.83
C LEU A 397 -16.33 12.36 -24.45
N LEU A 398 -17.08 11.63 -23.61
CA LEU A 398 -16.60 11.21 -22.29
C LEU A 398 -15.40 10.26 -22.38
N LEU A 399 -15.34 9.42 -23.42
CA LEU A 399 -14.24 8.47 -23.67
C LEU A 399 -13.09 9.09 -24.49
N TYR A 400 -13.23 10.32 -24.97
CA TYR A 400 -12.21 10.96 -25.79
C TYR A 400 -10.87 11.07 -25.04
N GLY A 401 -9.82 10.53 -25.65
CA GLY A 401 -8.47 10.52 -25.07
C GLY A 401 -8.17 9.34 -24.12
N THR A 402 -9.09 8.38 -23.98
CA THR A 402 -8.80 7.12 -23.28
C THR A 402 -8.08 6.14 -24.18
N ILE A 403 -7.25 5.27 -23.58
CA ILE A 403 -6.49 4.25 -24.32
C ILE A 403 -7.32 2.96 -24.47
N ALA A 404 -8.17 2.67 -23.49
CA ALA A 404 -8.94 1.43 -23.40
C ALA A 404 -10.38 1.58 -23.91
N ALA A 405 -10.62 2.49 -24.86
CA ALA A 405 -11.92 2.72 -25.47
C ALA A 405 -12.36 1.53 -26.35
#